data_34c0fa8f0ffa5e15daa5609eec3c961c
#
_entry.id   34c0fa8f0ffa5e15daa5609eec3c961c
#
_cell.length_a   1.000
_cell.length_b   1.000
_cell.length_c   1.000
_cell.angle_alpha   90.00
_cell.angle_beta   90.00
_cell.angle_gamma   90.00
#
_symmetry.space_group_name_H-M   'P 1'
#
loop_
_entity.id
_entity.type
_entity.pdbx_description
1 polymer ?
#
loop_
_entity_poly.entity_id
_entity_poly.type
_entity_poly.pdbx_seq_one_letter_code
_entity_poly.pdbx_strand_id
1 'polypeptide(L)'
;MCGAGHAERDPSQTVRISRMSTTFVLVHGAWQSSGTWDRLVPLLEKQGHRVITPVLSGLGTDQSRLSPDITLQEHVTDVSRELSKSPEQVTLVGHSYAGMIISGVVETNPAQVERLVFLDAFIPEDGQSALDLLPPEIGAHFRGVAREKGDGWRLPGGEGQLDLWGLKPGEARDFVRARLCDFSLRCFEEPLRLPANRKAGTPATFVSCVAEGYPARPFFEPFARKARASGWEVAEVKTGHDCHVERPDEVANILLSAAPSH
;
A
#
# COMPACT_ATOMS: atom_id res chain seq x y z
N MET A 1 60.17 40.00 -0.10
CA MET A 1 59.42 39.46 -1.23
C MET A 1 58.62 38.30 -0.74
N CYS A 2 57.33 38.52 -0.42
CA CYS A 2 56.40 37.48 0.01
C CYS A 2 55.57 37.02 -1.20
N GLY A 3 55.76 35.78 -1.62
CA GLY A 3 54.93 35.15 -2.67
C GLY A 3 53.63 34.61 -2.08
N ALA A 4 52.52 35.20 -2.48
CA ALA A 4 51.18 34.69 -2.15
C ALA A 4 50.84 33.55 -3.09
N GLY A 5 50.79 32.32 -2.55
CA GLY A 5 50.27 31.16 -3.26
C GLY A 5 48.76 31.21 -3.37
N HIS A 6 48.23 31.40 -4.57
CA HIS A 6 46.81 31.17 -4.89
C HIS A 6 46.57 29.69 -4.94
N ALA A 7 45.79 29.18 -4.00
CA ALA A 7 45.22 27.82 -4.09
C ALA A 7 44.06 27.84 -5.07
N GLU A 8 44.25 27.30 -6.27
CA GLU A 8 43.17 27.02 -7.22
C GLU A 8 42.25 25.98 -6.61
N ARG A 9 40.98 26.29 -6.44
CA ARG A 9 39.94 25.34 -6.08
C ARG A 9 39.60 24.49 -7.29
N ASP A 10 39.78 23.19 -7.15
CA ASP A 10 39.37 22.17 -8.13
C ASP A 10 37.86 22.26 -8.41
N PRO A 11 37.43 22.57 -9.65
CA PRO A 11 36.02 22.67 -10.01
C PRO A 11 35.29 21.29 -10.14
N SER A 12 35.96 20.20 -9.86
CA SER A 12 35.37 18.83 -10.02
C SER A 12 34.71 18.26 -8.78
N GLN A 13 34.64 19.01 -7.67
CA GLN A 13 33.80 18.59 -6.54
C GLN A 13 32.32 18.83 -6.85
N THR A 14 31.74 17.88 -7.61
CA THR A 14 30.28 17.73 -7.71
C THR A 14 29.76 17.46 -6.30
N VAL A 15 29.14 18.46 -5.69
CA VAL A 15 28.40 18.29 -4.44
C VAL A 15 27.31 17.26 -4.71
N ARG A 16 27.55 16.00 -4.35
CA ARG A 16 26.49 15.01 -4.22
C ARG A 16 25.59 15.53 -3.13
N ILE A 17 24.48 16.17 -3.50
CA ILE A 17 23.36 16.38 -2.61
C ILE A 17 22.96 14.99 -2.16
N SER A 18 23.35 14.61 -0.93
CA SER A 18 22.91 13.37 -0.31
C SER A 18 21.39 13.49 -0.18
N ARG A 19 20.65 12.86 -1.09
CA ARG A 19 19.21 12.69 -0.88
C ARG A 19 19.07 11.98 0.45
N MET A 20 18.38 12.61 1.39
CA MET A 20 18.09 12.01 2.70
C MET A 20 17.39 10.67 2.48
N SER A 21 17.82 9.65 3.23
CA SER A 21 17.22 8.32 3.15
C SER A 21 15.80 8.36 3.73
N THR A 22 14.81 8.02 2.93
CA THR A 22 13.42 7.84 3.38
C THR A 22 13.20 6.39 3.76
N THR A 23 12.43 6.15 4.82
CA THR A 23 11.94 4.80 5.15
C THR A 23 10.55 4.60 4.56
N PHE A 24 10.41 3.66 3.63
CA PHE A 24 9.13 3.23 3.09
C PHE A 24 8.60 2.04 3.87
N VAL A 25 7.32 2.08 4.27
CA VAL A 25 6.60 0.94 4.83
C VAL A 25 5.52 0.54 3.84
N LEU A 26 5.67 -0.64 3.22
CA LEU A 26 4.83 -1.12 2.14
C LEU A 26 3.86 -2.18 2.66
N VAL A 27 2.57 -1.85 2.73
CA VAL A 27 1.51 -2.71 3.26
C VAL A 27 0.71 -3.31 2.11
N HIS A 28 0.70 -4.65 2.03
CA HIS A 28 0.04 -5.39 0.95
C HIS A 28 -1.48 -5.47 1.11
N GLY A 29 -2.19 -5.74 0.01
CA GLY A 29 -3.64 -5.89 -0.03
C GLY A 29 -4.16 -7.23 0.52
N ALA A 30 -5.49 -7.40 0.46
CA ALA A 30 -6.15 -8.65 0.78
C ALA A 30 -5.70 -9.79 -0.15
N TRP A 31 -5.72 -11.03 0.35
CA TRP A 31 -5.28 -12.26 -0.33
C TRP A 31 -3.81 -12.30 -0.74
N GLN A 32 -3.03 -11.26 -0.47
CA GLN A 32 -1.62 -11.16 -0.83
C GLN A 32 -0.71 -11.33 0.39
N SER A 33 0.58 -11.33 0.15
CA SER A 33 1.61 -11.40 1.18
C SER A 33 2.65 -10.28 0.97
N SER A 34 3.53 -10.09 1.96
CA SER A 34 4.66 -9.16 1.84
C SER A 34 5.55 -9.43 0.62
N GLY A 35 5.62 -10.69 0.16
CA GLY A 35 6.37 -11.05 -1.06
C GLY A 35 5.85 -10.42 -2.36
N THR A 36 4.64 -9.83 -2.36
CA THR A 36 4.14 -9.08 -3.52
C THR A 36 5.03 -7.88 -3.86
N TRP A 37 5.82 -7.38 -2.89
CA TRP A 37 6.72 -6.24 -3.02
C TRP A 37 8.12 -6.59 -3.55
N ASP A 38 8.44 -7.89 -3.77
CA ASP A 38 9.79 -8.35 -4.13
C ASP A 38 10.35 -7.72 -5.41
N ARG A 39 9.48 -7.20 -6.31
CA ARG A 39 9.89 -6.47 -7.51
C ARG A 39 10.16 -4.99 -7.26
N LEU A 40 9.52 -4.40 -6.27
CA LEU A 40 9.60 -2.97 -5.97
C LEU A 40 10.72 -2.66 -4.95
N VAL A 41 10.87 -3.50 -3.92
CA VAL A 41 11.84 -3.31 -2.84
C VAL A 41 13.26 -3.04 -3.35
N PRO A 42 13.84 -3.86 -4.24
CA PRO A 42 15.20 -3.64 -4.72
C PRO A 42 15.41 -2.31 -5.46
N LEU A 43 14.35 -1.77 -6.07
CA LEU A 43 14.41 -0.49 -6.80
C LEU A 43 14.52 0.69 -5.85
N LEU A 44 13.81 0.66 -4.71
CA LEU A 44 13.87 1.69 -3.67
C LEU A 44 15.20 1.60 -2.90
N GLU A 45 15.62 0.39 -2.53
CA GLU A 45 16.88 0.16 -1.80
C GLU A 45 18.10 0.57 -2.62
N LYS A 46 18.09 0.32 -3.93
CA LYS A 46 19.17 0.77 -4.85
C LYS A 46 19.32 2.29 -4.87
N GLN A 47 18.27 3.03 -4.56
CA GLN A 47 18.31 4.50 -4.44
C GLN A 47 18.70 4.98 -3.03
N GLY A 48 19.07 4.06 -2.12
CA GLY A 48 19.52 4.37 -0.77
C GLY A 48 18.40 4.53 0.26
N HIS A 49 17.18 4.10 -0.06
CA HIS A 49 16.05 4.14 0.84
C HIS A 49 15.94 2.84 1.65
N ARG A 50 15.39 2.94 2.85
CA ARG A 50 15.05 1.77 3.67
C ARG A 50 13.63 1.32 3.33
N VAL A 51 13.41 0.00 3.24
CA VAL A 51 12.08 -0.56 2.97
C VAL A 51 11.72 -1.57 4.05
N ILE A 52 10.50 -1.46 4.55
CA ILE A 52 9.88 -2.38 5.52
C ILE A 52 8.61 -2.93 4.88
N THR A 53 8.46 -4.24 4.88
CA THR A 53 7.28 -4.94 4.36
C THR A 53 6.63 -5.75 5.47
N PRO A 54 5.71 -5.16 6.26
CA PRO A 54 5.07 -5.86 7.37
C PRO A 54 4.39 -7.15 6.92
N VAL A 55 4.48 -8.18 7.75
CA VAL A 55 3.65 -9.38 7.64
C VAL A 55 2.37 -9.14 8.44
N LEU A 56 1.22 -9.20 7.77
CA LEU A 56 -0.08 -9.07 8.42
C LEU A 56 -0.51 -10.42 9.02
N SER A 57 -1.13 -10.39 10.19
CA SER A 57 -1.63 -11.57 10.89
C SER A 57 -2.49 -12.45 9.98
N GLY A 58 -2.18 -13.73 9.92
CA GLY A 58 -2.87 -14.72 9.09
C GLY A 58 -2.59 -14.66 7.60
N LEU A 59 -1.63 -13.84 7.13
CA LEU A 59 -1.32 -13.71 5.71
C LEU A 59 0.15 -14.05 5.41
N GLY A 60 0.40 -14.55 4.20
CA GLY A 60 1.74 -14.88 3.75
C GLY A 60 2.43 -15.92 4.65
N THR A 61 3.59 -15.57 5.22
CA THR A 61 4.35 -16.48 6.11
C THR A 61 3.62 -16.78 7.43
N ASP A 62 2.60 -16.00 7.78
CA ASP A 62 1.75 -16.20 8.96
C ASP A 62 0.42 -16.92 8.65
N GLN A 63 0.24 -17.44 7.43
CA GLN A 63 -1.01 -18.07 6.94
C GLN A 63 -1.53 -19.17 7.86
N SER A 64 -0.65 -19.87 8.57
CA SER A 64 -1.04 -20.94 9.51
C SER A 64 -1.84 -20.42 10.72
N ARG A 65 -1.78 -19.10 10.99
CA ARG A 65 -2.55 -18.43 12.05
C ARG A 65 -3.87 -17.84 11.57
N LEU A 66 -4.18 -17.95 10.26
CA LEU A 66 -5.43 -17.45 9.74
C LEU A 66 -6.63 -18.06 10.48
N SER A 67 -7.49 -17.20 11.00
CA SER A 67 -8.65 -17.60 11.81
C SER A 67 -9.81 -16.63 11.61
N PRO A 68 -11.05 -16.98 12.02
CA PRO A 68 -12.20 -16.08 11.98
C PRO A 68 -12.06 -14.88 12.92
N ASP A 69 -11.11 -14.88 13.84
CA ASP A 69 -10.92 -13.82 14.82
C ASP A 69 -9.99 -12.71 14.33
N ILE A 70 -9.26 -12.93 13.23
CA ILE A 70 -8.40 -11.91 12.63
C ILE A 70 -9.26 -10.79 12.04
N THR A 71 -8.95 -9.53 12.43
CA THR A 71 -9.72 -8.33 12.14
C THR A 71 -8.89 -7.27 11.43
N LEU A 72 -9.54 -6.24 10.91
CA LEU A 72 -8.87 -5.04 10.40
C LEU A 72 -8.02 -4.37 11.49
N GLN A 73 -8.54 -4.29 12.72
CA GLN A 73 -7.81 -3.67 13.83
C GLN A 73 -6.52 -4.44 14.20
N GLU A 74 -6.51 -5.76 14.04
CA GLU A 74 -5.30 -6.56 14.23
C GLU A 74 -4.24 -6.20 13.18
N HIS A 75 -4.61 -6.07 11.91
CA HIS A 75 -3.71 -5.62 10.84
C HIS A 75 -3.19 -4.19 11.07
N VAL A 76 -4.03 -3.27 11.56
CA VAL A 76 -3.58 -1.92 11.97
C VAL A 76 -2.53 -2.02 13.09
N THR A 77 -2.74 -2.93 14.05
CA THR A 77 -1.82 -3.16 15.16
C THR A 77 -0.50 -3.76 14.68
N ASP A 78 -0.52 -4.70 13.72
CA ASP A 78 0.68 -5.29 13.14
C ASP A 78 1.59 -4.23 12.51
N VAL A 79 1.02 -3.34 11.69
CA VAL A 79 1.78 -2.27 11.06
C VAL A 79 2.27 -1.25 12.09
N SER A 80 1.44 -0.86 13.06
CA SER A 80 1.84 0.06 14.14
C SER A 80 3.00 -0.52 14.98
N ARG A 81 3.01 -1.83 15.20
CA ARG A 81 4.10 -2.52 15.90
C ARG A 81 5.40 -2.48 15.09
N GLU A 82 5.35 -2.59 13.76
CA GLU A 82 6.54 -2.42 12.93
C GLU A 82 7.07 -0.98 12.99
N LEU A 83 6.19 0.03 12.96
CA LEU A 83 6.61 1.44 13.11
C LEU A 83 7.28 1.69 14.45
N SER A 84 6.79 1.11 15.54
CA SER A 84 7.35 1.32 16.89
C SER A 84 8.79 0.83 17.04
N LYS A 85 9.31 0.01 16.11
CA LYS A 85 10.69 -0.48 16.12
C LYS A 85 11.70 0.55 15.60
N SER A 86 11.23 1.64 14.98
CA SER A 86 12.07 2.70 14.43
C SER A 86 11.56 4.07 14.88
N PRO A 87 12.44 4.98 15.35
CA PRO A 87 12.03 6.34 15.70
C PRO A 87 11.86 7.25 14.48
N GLU A 88 12.21 6.78 13.28
CA GLU A 88 12.22 7.59 12.06
C GLU A 88 10.81 7.81 11.55
N GLN A 89 10.62 8.94 10.87
CA GLN A 89 9.41 9.19 10.10
C GLN A 89 9.40 8.32 8.84
N VAL A 90 8.21 7.90 8.42
CA VAL A 90 8.05 6.98 7.29
C VAL A 90 7.07 7.51 6.25
N THR A 91 7.29 7.14 5.00
CA THR A 91 6.27 7.15 3.97
C THR A 91 5.53 5.81 4.01
N LEU A 92 4.26 5.85 4.41
CA LEU A 92 3.42 4.67 4.56
C LEU A 92 2.61 4.42 3.30
N VAL A 93 2.83 3.29 2.66
CA VAL A 93 2.24 2.90 1.37
C VAL A 93 1.26 1.76 1.60
N GLY A 94 0.02 1.90 1.14
CA GLY A 94 -1.00 0.86 1.23
C GLY A 94 -1.57 0.51 -0.14
N HIS A 95 -1.57 -0.77 -0.49
CA HIS A 95 -2.18 -1.29 -1.70
C HIS A 95 -3.57 -1.84 -1.41
N SER A 96 -4.57 -1.46 -2.24
CA SER A 96 -5.90 -2.09 -2.18
C SER A 96 -6.56 -1.96 -0.79
N TYR A 97 -6.92 -3.07 -0.17
CA TYR A 97 -7.45 -3.17 1.20
C TYR A 97 -6.56 -2.47 2.24
N ALA A 98 -5.25 -2.45 2.03
CA ALA A 98 -4.35 -1.78 2.96
C ALA A 98 -4.57 -0.27 3.07
N GLY A 99 -5.36 0.35 2.18
CA GLY A 99 -5.85 1.71 2.37
C GLY A 99 -6.65 1.88 3.67
N MET A 100 -7.40 0.84 4.09
CA MET A 100 -8.06 0.80 5.40
C MET A 100 -7.03 0.80 6.53
N ILE A 101 -6.01 -0.04 6.40
CA ILE A 101 -4.97 -0.23 7.42
C ILE A 101 -4.18 1.06 7.63
N ILE A 102 -3.63 1.65 6.54
CA ILE A 102 -2.79 2.85 6.65
C ILE A 102 -3.58 4.06 7.16
N SER A 103 -4.88 4.11 6.86
CA SER A 103 -5.78 5.14 7.42
C SER A 103 -5.95 5.01 8.93
N GLY A 104 -5.95 3.80 9.49
CA GLY A 104 -5.95 3.57 10.94
C GLY A 104 -4.60 3.83 11.58
N VAL A 105 -3.52 3.39 10.92
CA VAL A 105 -2.15 3.53 11.42
C VAL A 105 -1.74 4.99 11.57
N VAL A 106 -2.07 5.87 10.64
CA VAL A 106 -1.70 7.29 10.72
C VAL A 106 -2.35 7.98 11.93
N GLU A 107 -3.55 7.54 12.33
CA GLU A 107 -4.25 8.11 13.48
C GLU A 107 -3.65 7.64 14.82
N THR A 108 -3.10 6.44 14.87
CA THR A 108 -2.43 5.90 16.06
C THR A 108 -0.96 6.29 16.14
N ASN A 109 -0.32 6.63 15.00
CA ASN A 109 1.10 6.97 14.90
C ASN A 109 1.35 8.31 14.16
N PRO A 110 0.65 9.41 14.51
CA PRO A 110 0.66 10.64 13.71
C PRO A 110 2.03 11.35 13.67
N ALA A 111 2.91 11.08 14.61
CA ALA A 111 4.26 11.65 14.63
C ALA A 111 5.25 10.90 13.74
N GLN A 112 4.97 9.62 13.46
CA GLN A 112 5.86 8.75 12.67
C GLN A 112 5.48 8.70 11.19
N VAL A 113 4.22 8.97 10.83
CA VAL A 113 3.79 8.96 9.44
C VAL A 113 3.85 10.38 8.87
N GLU A 114 4.82 10.63 8.01
CA GLU A 114 5.01 11.94 7.36
C GLU A 114 4.23 12.05 6.03
N ARG A 115 3.98 10.91 5.37
CA ARG A 115 3.25 10.84 4.10
C ARG A 115 2.50 9.51 3.95
N LEU A 116 1.36 9.59 3.28
CA LEU A 116 0.56 8.42 2.87
C LEU A 116 0.62 8.26 1.34
N VAL A 117 0.71 7.02 0.87
CA VAL A 117 0.52 6.68 -0.54
C VAL A 117 -0.48 5.56 -0.66
N PHE A 118 -1.55 5.81 -1.39
CA PHE A 118 -2.63 4.85 -1.68
C PHE A 118 -2.43 4.30 -3.08
N LEU A 119 -1.99 3.04 -3.20
CA LEU A 119 -1.83 2.36 -4.49
C LEU A 119 -3.13 1.63 -4.83
N ASP A 120 -3.95 2.22 -5.70
CA ASP A 120 -5.26 1.70 -6.13
C ASP A 120 -6.05 1.15 -4.92
N ALA A 121 -6.23 2.00 -3.89
CA ALA A 121 -6.59 1.58 -2.55
C ALA A 121 -7.85 2.27 -2.01
N PHE A 122 -8.48 1.68 -1.00
CA PHE A 122 -9.61 2.27 -0.30
C PHE A 122 -9.23 3.52 0.48
N ILE A 123 -10.11 4.52 0.50
CA ILE A 123 -10.00 5.74 1.33
C ILE A 123 -11.24 5.81 2.22
N PRO A 124 -11.21 5.20 3.43
CA PRO A 124 -12.36 5.13 4.33
C PRO A 124 -12.65 6.46 5.03
N GLU A 125 -13.89 6.56 5.50
CA GLU A 125 -14.32 7.51 6.54
C GLU A 125 -14.54 6.78 7.86
N ASP A 126 -14.71 7.53 8.95
CA ASP A 126 -15.00 6.93 10.25
C ASP A 126 -16.24 6.04 10.21
N GLY A 127 -16.13 4.86 10.78
CA GLY A 127 -17.21 3.88 10.88
C GLY A 127 -17.46 3.06 9.61
N GLN A 128 -16.73 3.29 8.53
CA GLN A 128 -16.86 2.46 7.31
C GLN A 128 -16.02 1.19 7.39
N SER A 129 -16.61 0.09 6.99
CA SER A 129 -15.92 -1.16 6.66
C SER A 129 -15.50 -1.16 5.19
N ALA A 130 -14.61 -2.09 4.80
CA ALA A 130 -14.25 -2.25 3.40
C ALA A 130 -15.45 -2.64 2.53
N LEU A 131 -16.41 -3.40 3.07
CA LEU A 131 -17.64 -3.74 2.35
C LEU A 131 -18.56 -2.54 2.13
N ASP A 132 -18.57 -1.55 3.04
CA ASP A 132 -19.35 -0.32 2.85
C ASP A 132 -18.81 0.56 1.71
N LEU A 133 -17.56 0.34 1.30
CA LEU A 133 -16.88 1.05 0.22
C LEU A 133 -17.06 0.37 -1.14
N LEU A 134 -17.66 -0.80 -1.17
CA LEU A 134 -17.91 -1.59 -2.38
C LEU A 134 -19.41 -1.65 -2.68
N PRO A 135 -19.81 -1.92 -3.93
CA PRO A 135 -21.20 -2.22 -4.26
C PRO A 135 -21.77 -3.34 -3.37
N PRO A 136 -23.01 -3.23 -2.88
CA PRO A 136 -23.61 -4.21 -1.95
C PRO A 136 -23.58 -5.66 -2.46
N GLU A 137 -23.66 -5.86 -3.77
CA GLU A 137 -23.60 -7.17 -4.43
C GLU A 137 -22.22 -7.84 -4.24
N ILE A 138 -21.14 -7.07 -4.14
CA ILE A 138 -19.80 -7.61 -3.87
C ILE A 138 -19.72 -8.15 -2.44
N GLY A 139 -20.28 -7.42 -1.46
CA GLY A 139 -20.37 -7.89 -0.08
C GLY A 139 -21.22 -9.16 0.03
N ALA A 140 -22.36 -9.22 -0.68
CA ALA A 140 -23.19 -10.41 -0.74
C ALA A 140 -22.45 -11.59 -1.38
N HIS A 141 -21.69 -11.34 -2.45
CA HIS A 141 -20.84 -12.34 -3.11
C HIS A 141 -19.79 -12.90 -2.14
N PHE A 142 -19.04 -12.04 -1.45
CA PHE A 142 -18.00 -12.50 -0.50
C PHE A 142 -18.60 -13.35 0.64
N ARG A 143 -19.74 -12.93 1.20
CA ARG A 143 -20.45 -13.76 2.21
C ARG A 143 -20.91 -15.10 1.64
N GLY A 144 -21.34 -15.12 0.38
CA GLY A 144 -21.68 -16.34 -0.35
C GLY A 144 -20.48 -17.28 -0.48
N VAL A 145 -19.35 -16.76 -0.98
CA VAL A 145 -18.09 -17.52 -1.13
C VAL A 145 -17.60 -18.04 0.22
N ALA A 146 -17.60 -17.22 1.27
CA ALA A 146 -17.20 -17.66 2.60
C ALA A 146 -18.06 -18.82 3.09
N ARG A 147 -19.40 -18.72 2.94
CA ARG A 147 -20.34 -19.78 3.35
C ARG A 147 -20.15 -21.07 2.57
N GLU A 148 -19.92 -20.99 1.26
CA GLU A 148 -19.88 -22.17 0.37
C GLU A 148 -18.50 -22.83 0.31
N LYS A 149 -17.41 -22.07 0.48
CA LYS A 149 -16.03 -22.51 0.20
C LYS A 149 -15.03 -22.18 1.31
N GLY A 150 -15.48 -21.53 2.38
CA GLY A 150 -14.58 -21.01 3.41
C GLY A 150 -15.09 -21.13 4.83
N ASP A 151 -15.83 -22.18 5.15
CA ASP A 151 -16.28 -22.51 6.50
C ASP A 151 -17.07 -21.38 7.17
N GLY A 152 -17.70 -20.50 6.36
CA GLY A 152 -18.52 -19.38 6.79
C GLY A 152 -17.76 -18.08 7.05
N TRP A 153 -16.42 -18.10 7.02
CA TRP A 153 -15.61 -16.93 7.40
C TRP A 153 -14.39 -16.65 6.48
N ARG A 154 -13.91 -17.66 5.79
CA ARG A 154 -12.69 -17.61 4.99
C ARG A 154 -13.02 -17.30 3.52
N LEU A 155 -12.24 -16.44 2.92
CA LEU A 155 -12.29 -16.10 1.50
C LEU A 155 -11.07 -16.73 0.82
N PRO A 156 -11.22 -17.86 0.10
CA PRO A 156 -10.10 -18.48 -0.61
C PRO A 156 -9.52 -17.57 -1.66
N GLY A 157 -8.17 -17.49 -1.73
CA GLY A 157 -7.45 -16.85 -2.83
C GLY A 157 -7.46 -17.74 -4.07
N GLY A 158 -7.59 -17.16 -5.27
CA GLY A 158 -7.61 -17.96 -6.49
C GLY A 158 -7.69 -17.15 -7.79
N GLU A 159 -7.95 -17.86 -8.88
CA GLU A 159 -7.94 -17.26 -10.24
C GLU A 159 -8.95 -16.13 -10.41
N GLY A 160 -10.09 -16.17 -9.71
CA GLY A 160 -11.10 -15.12 -9.78
C GLY A 160 -10.57 -13.74 -9.34
N GLN A 161 -9.70 -13.69 -8.33
CA GLN A 161 -9.04 -12.46 -7.93
C GLN A 161 -8.10 -11.94 -9.01
N LEU A 162 -7.29 -12.83 -9.62
CA LEU A 162 -6.36 -12.46 -10.67
C LEU A 162 -7.08 -11.91 -11.91
N ASP A 163 -8.23 -12.49 -12.26
CA ASP A 163 -9.08 -12.01 -13.35
C ASP A 163 -9.68 -10.64 -13.02
N LEU A 164 -10.23 -10.48 -11.81
CA LEU A 164 -10.80 -9.22 -11.33
C LEU A 164 -9.75 -8.11 -11.29
N TRP A 165 -8.53 -8.43 -10.89
CA TRP A 165 -7.40 -7.50 -10.84
C TRP A 165 -6.83 -7.16 -12.21
N GLY A 166 -7.29 -7.82 -13.28
CA GLY A 166 -6.90 -7.54 -14.65
C GLY A 166 -5.55 -8.11 -15.05
N LEU A 167 -4.99 -9.02 -14.26
CA LEU A 167 -3.73 -9.69 -14.55
C LEU A 167 -3.89 -10.65 -15.73
N LYS A 168 -3.27 -10.32 -16.84
CA LYS A 168 -3.27 -11.16 -18.04
C LYS A 168 -2.37 -12.38 -17.86
N PRO A 169 -2.63 -13.50 -18.60
CA PRO A 169 -1.70 -14.64 -18.61
C PRO A 169 -0.26 -14.19 -18.88
N GLY A 170 0.67 -14.65 -18.04
CA GLY A 170 2.09 -14.28 -18.14
C GLY A 170 2.77 -14.16 -16.78
N GLU A 171 4.00 -13.71 -16.79
CA GLU A 171 4.91 -13.71 -15.65
C GLU A 171 4.36 -12.92 -14.43
N ALA A 172 3.70 -11.76 -14.64
CA ALA A 172 3.12 -10.98 -13.55
C ALA A 172 1.99 -11.75 -12.84
N ARG A 173 1.09 -12.38 -13.63
CA ARG A 173 0.02 -13.21 -13.09
C ARG A 173 0.56 -14.41 -12.31
N ASP A 174 1.57 -15.10 -12.84
CA ASP A 174 2.18 -16.25 -12.18
C ASP A 174 2.89 -15.84 -10.90
N PHE A 175 3.54 -14.67 -10.91
CA PHE A 175 4.17 -14.09 -9.74
C PHE A 175 3.16 -13.81 -8.62
N VAL A 176 2.02 -13.17 -8.93
CA VAL A 176 0.98 -12.87 -7.95
C VAL A 176 0.30 -14.17 -7.49
N ARG A 177 -0.03 -15.09 -8.42
CA ARG A 177 -0.63 -16.40 -8.10
C ARG A 177 0.16 -17.16 -7.04
N ALA A 178 1.49 -17.20 -7.18
CA ALA A 178 2.37 -17.88 -6.24
C ALA A 178 2.39 -17.25 -4.83
N ARG A 179 1.81 -16.05 -4.67
CA ARG A 179 1.79 -15.28 -3.42
C ARG A 179 0.40 -15.06 -2.87
N LEU A 180 -0.62 -15.66 -3.51
CA LEU A 180 -1.98 -15.63 -3.00
C LEU A 180 -2.09 -16.47 -1.73
N CYS A 181 -2.92 -15.98 -0.83
CA CYS A 181 -3.32 -16.68 0.39
C CYS A 181 -4.82 -16.48 0.64
N ASP A 182 -5.39 -17.29 1.52
CA ASP A 182 -6.75 -17.10 1.98
C ASP A 182 -6.84 -15.84 2.86
N PHE A 183 -8.04 -15.30 3.01
CA PHE A 183 -8.29 -14.06 3.73
C PHE A 183 -9.50 -14.18 4.67
N SER A 184 -9.48 -13.51 5.81
CA SER A 184 -10.62 -13.47 6.72
C SER A 184 -11.67 -12.45 6.25
N LEU A 185 -12.91 -12.89 6.05
CA LEU A 185 -14.04 -12.03 5.70
C LEU A 185 -14.23 -10.92 6.75
N ARG A 186 -13.96 -11.22 8.03
CA ARG A 186 -14.09 -10.26 9.13
C ARG A 186 -13.26 -9.00 8.92
N CYS A 187 -12.09 -9.10 8.30
CA CYS A 187 -11.27 -7.94 7.95
C CYS A 187 -11.98 -6.97 6.99
N PHE A 188 -12.87 -7.47 6.13
CA PHE A 188 -13.68 -6.64 5.25
C PHE A 188 -14.95 -6.10 5.94
N GLU A 189 -15.47 -6.82 6.93
CA GLU A 189 -16.71 -6.47 7.62
C GLU A 189 -16.50 -5.53 8.81
N GLU A 190 -15.29 -5.50 9.38
CA GLU A 190 -15.00 -4.65 10.53
C GLU A 190 -14.92 -3.18 10.13
N PRO A 191 -15.75 -2.30 10.75
CA PRO A 191 -15.67 -0.88 10.51
C PRO A 191 -14.39 -0.28 11.10
N LEU A 192 -13.68 0.51 10.32
CA LEU A 192 -12.54 1.30 10.81
C LEU A 192 -13.04 2.42 11.71
N ARG A 193 -12.45 2.55 12.90
CA ARG A 193 -12.72 3.63 13.84
C ARG A 193 -11.62 4.68 13.75
N LEU A 194 -12.00 5.88 13.37
CA LEU A 194 -11.13 7.03 13.26
C LEU A 194 -11.53 8.10 14.29
N PRO A 195 -10.59 8.77 14.95
CA PRO A 195 -10.92 9.78 15.96
C PRO A 195 -11.60 10.99 15.31
N ALA A 196 -12.57 11.59 16.03
CA ALA A 196 -13.31 12.76 15.55
C ALA A 196 -12.42 13.99 15.32
N ASN A 197 -11.28 14.07 16.01
CA ASN A 197 -10.29 15.15 15.91
C ASN A 197 -9.08 14.75 15.07
N ARG A 198 -9.33 14.07 13.96
CA ARG A 198 -8.26 13.63 13.02
C ARG A 198 -7.28 14.76 12.75
N LYS A 199 -5.99 14.44 12.78
CA LYS A 199 -4.95 15.37 12.35
C LYS A 199 -5.12 15.60 10.84
N ALA A 200 -5.86 16.66 10.50
CA ALA A 200 -5.92 17.10 9.11
C ALA A 200 -4.50 17.45 8.66
N GLY A 201 -4.08 16.89 7.53
CA GLY A 201 -2.90 17.40 6.86
C GLY A 201 -1.70 16.46 6.72
N THR A 202 -1.78 15.15 7.00
CA THR A 202 -0.73 14.25 6.49
C THR A 202 -0.79 14.27 4.96
N PRO A 203 0.28 14.71 4.27
CA PRO A 203 0.32 14.73 2.82
C PRO A 203 0.03 13.34 2.25
N ALA A 204 -0.79 13.27 1.21
CA ALA A 204 -1.18 12.00 0.61
C ALA A 204 -1.09 12.06 -0.92
N THR A 205 -0.72 10.93 -1.51
CA THR A 205 -0.70 10.69 -2.95
C THR A 205 -1.58 9.47 -3.23
N PHE A 206 -2.34 9.51 -4.31
CA PHE A 206 -3.10 8.36 -4.81
C PHE A 206 -2.52 7.90 -6.15
N VAL A 207 -2.29 6.61 -6.31
CA VAL A 207 -1.88 6.00 -7.57
C VAL A 207 -3.07 5.21 -8.11
N SER A 208 -3.59 5.64 -9.25
CA SER A 208 -4.76 5.05 -9.89
C SER A 208 -4.33 4.11 -11.02
N CYS A 209 -4.80 2.88 -10.99
CA CYS A 209 -4.61 1.90 -12.06
C CYS A 209 -5.67 2.11 -13.15
N VAL A 210 -5.22 2.39 -14.40
CA VAL A 210 -6.10 2.89 -15.46
C VAL A 210 -6.03 2.10 -16.77
N ALA A 211 -5.56 0.83 -16.74
CA ALA A 211 -5.54 0.02 -17.95
C ALA A 211 -6.94 -0.14 -18.56
N GLU A 212 -7.00 -0.16 -19.88
CA GLU A 212 -8.21 -0.52 -20.60
C GLU A 212 -8.59 -1.98 -20.30
N GLY A 213 -9.86 -2.22 -19.97
CA GLY A 213 -10.37 -3.54 -19.62
C GLY A 213 -9.92 -4.07 -18.26
N TYR A 214 -9.44 -3.21 -17.34
CA TYR A 214 -9.23 -3.55 -15.94
C TYR A 214 -10.59 -3.69 -15.23
N PRO A 215 -11.01 -4.93 -14.84
CA PRO A 215 -12.38 -5.18 -14.38
C PRO A 215 -12.73 -4.50 -13.05
N ALA A 216 -11.80 -4.43 -12.09
CA ALA A 216 -12.07 -3.80 -10.80
C ALA A 216 -11.91 -2.28 -10.81
N ARG A 217 -11.50 -1.64 -11.91
CA ARG A 217 -11.38 -0.19 -12.01
C ARG A 217 -12.60 0.58 -11.49
N PRO A 218 -13.85 0.18 -11.79
CA PRO A 218 -15.03 0.89 -11.28
C PRO A 218 -15.12 0.94 -9.74
N PHE A 219 -14.48 0.02 -9.03
CA PHE A 219 -14.46 -0.01 -7.56
C PHE A 219 -13.46 0.99 -6.98
N PHE A 220 -12.34 1.27 -7.69
CA PHE A 220 -11.26 2.13 -7.21
C PHE A 220 -11.29 3.55 -7.76
N GLU A 221 -11.87 3.77 -8.95
CA GLU A 221 -12.01 5.11 -9.53
C GLU A 221 -12.72 6.13 -8.62
N PRO A 222 -13.74 5.78 -7.80
CA PRO A 222 -14.32 6.72 -6.84
C PRO A 222 -13.30 7.27 -5.84
N PHE A 223 -12.30 6.46 -5.42
CA PHE A 223 -11.25 6.91 -4.50
C PHE A 223 -10.26 7.84 -5.18
N ALA A 224 -9.92 7.60 -6.45
CA ALA A 224 -9.11 8.53 -7.23
C ALA A 224 -9.82 9.89 -7.39
N ARG A 225 -11.14 9.91 -7.60
CA ARG A 225 -11.94 11.16 -7.62
C ARG A 225 -11.96 11.84 -6.25
N LYS A 226 -12.15 11.07 -5.16
CA LYS A 226 -12.11 11.57 -3.78
C LYS A 226 -10.75 12.19 -3.46
N ALA A 227 -9.65 11.55 -3.85
CA ALA A 227 -8.30 12.05 -3.68
C ALA A 227 -8.09 13.40 -4.40
N ARG A 228 -8.50 13.50 -5.68
CA ARG A 228 -8.44 14.77 -6.44
C ARG A 228 -9.27 15.88 -5.78
N ALA A 229 -10.49 15.56 -5.36
CA ALA A 229 -11.36 16.51 -4.67
C ALA A 229 -10.80 16.98 -3.33
N SER A 230 -9.97 16.15 -2.67
CA SER A 230 -9.26 16.48 -1.43
C SER A 230 -7.95 17.22 -1.66
N GLY A 231 -7.59 17.54 -2.90
CA GLY A 231 -6.35 18.24 -3.25
C GLY A 231 -5.09 17.36 -3.16
N TRP A 232 -5.24 16.03 -3.16
CA TRP A 232 -4.12 15.12 -3.19
C TRP A 232 -3.51 15.04 -4.59
N GLU A 233 -2.22 14.74 -4.65
CA GLU A 233 -1.59 14.35 -5.90
C GLU A 233 -2.17 13.00 -6.36
N VAL A 234 -2.51 12.90 -7.65
CA VAL A 234 -3.02 11.66 -8.24
C VAL A 234 -2.19 11.32 -9.48
N ALA A 235 -1.42 10.24 -9.37
CA ALA A 235 -0.69 9.65 -10.48
C ALA A 235 -1.52 8.53 -11.12
N GLU A 236 -1.34 8.31 -12.43
CA GLU A 236 -2.01 7.24 -13.16
C GLU A 236 -0.99 6.26 -13.74
N VAL A 237 -1.23 4.97 -13.55
CA VAL A 237 -0.41 3.88 -14.11
C VAL A 237 -1.28 2.99 -15.00
N LYS A 238 -0.85 2.76 -16.23
CA LYS A 238 -1.61 1.96 -17.22
C LYS A 238 -1.44 0.45 -16.97
N THR A 239 -1.95 -0.02 -15.85
CA THR A 239 -1.94 -1.43 -15.42
C THR A 239 -3.30 -1.86 -14.89
N GLY A 240 -3.45 -3.15 -14.60
CA GLY A 240 -4.44 -3.67 -13.68
C GLY A 240 -4.10 -3.28 -12.23
N HIS A 241 -4.76 -3.91 -11.28
CA HIS A 241 -4.69 -3.59 -9.85
C HIS A 241 -3.30 -3.67 -9.24
N ASP A 242 -2.47 -4.61 -9.70
CA ASP A 242 -1.14 -4.89 -9.16
C ASP A 242 -0.04 -4.08 -9.84
N CYS A 243 -0.17 -2.75 -9.88
CA CYS A 243 0.76 -1.84 -10.56
C CYS A 243 2.21 -2.02 -10.09
N HIS A 244 2.44 -2.30 -8.82
CA HIS A 244 3.74 -2.55 -8.20
C HIS A 244 4.41 -3.85 -8.69
N VAL A 245 3.63 -4.78 -9.29
CA VAL A 245 4.12 -6.00 -9.91
C VAL A 245 4.31 -5.84 -11.41
N GLU A 246 3.36 -5.18 -12.08
CA GLU A 246 3.36 -5.03 -13.54
C GLU A 246 4.30 -3.91 -14.03
N ARG A 247 4.44 -2.83 -13.24
CA ARG A 247 5.25 -1.64 -13.55
C ARG A 247 6.04 -1.14 -12.33
N PRO A 248 6.89 -2.00 -11.73
CA PRO A 248 7.60 -1.66 -10.50
C PRO A 248 8.49 -0.42 -10.63
N ASP A 249 9.14 -0.21 -11.79
CA ASP A 249 9.98 0.97 -12.03
C ASP A 249 9.16 2.27 -12.02
N GLU A 250 7.97 2.25 -12.65
CA GLU A 250 7.07 3.41 -12.70
C GLU A 250 6.54 3.75 -11.30
N VAL A 251 6.13 2.72 -10.54
CA VAL A 251 5.69 2.88 -9.16
C VAL A 251 6.84 3.35 -8.26
N ALA A 252 8.05 2.81 -8.41
CA ALA A 252 9.22 3.29 -7.68
C ALA A 252 9.46 4.79 -7.93
N ASN A 253 9.41 5.25 -9.18
CA ASN A 253 9.58 6.66 -9.52
C ASN A 253 8.50 7.54 -8.89
N ILE A 254 7.25 7.10 -8.86
CA ILE A 254 6.15 7.82 -8.19
C ILE A 254 6.43 7.92 -6.69
N LEU A 255 6.80 6.83 -6.02
CA LEU A 255 7.11 6.82 -4.59
C LEU A 255 8.29 7.74 -4.25
N LEU A 256 9.34 7.72 -5.08
CA LEU A 256 10.53 8.59 -4.91
C LEU A 256 10.20 10.06 -5.12
N SER A 257 9.27 10.39 -6.02
CA SER A 257 8.80 11.77 -6.26
C SER A 257 7.88 12.24 -5.14
N ALA A 258 7.09 11.34 -4.58
CA ALA A 258 6.21 11.61 -3.46
C ALA A 258 6.98 11.71 -2.13
N ALA A 259 8.22 11.19 -2.04
CA ALA A 259 9.03 11.30 -0.83
C ALA A 259 9.31 12.78 -0.48
N PRO A 260 9.33 13.15 0.81
CA PRO A 260 9.61 14.51 1.21
C PRO A 260 10.97 15.00 0.69
N SER A 261 10.99 16.23 0.17
CA SER A 261 12.24 16.95 -0.14
C SER A 261 12.70 17.63 1.15
N HIS A 262 13.65 17.03 1.86
CA HIS A 262 14.29 17.64 3.04
C HIS A 262 15.46 18.51 2.66
#